data_0e163f56677376fddb947c073014766d
#
_entry.id   0e163f56677376fddb947c073014766d
#
_cell.length_a   1.000
_cell.length_b   1.000
_cell.length_c   1.000
_cell.angle_alpha   90.00
_cell.angle_beta   90.00
_cell.angle_gamma   90.00
#
_symmetry.space_group_name_H-M   'P 1'
#
loop_
_entity.id
_entity.type
_entity.pdbx_description
1 polymer ?
#
loop_
_entity_poly.entity_id
_entity_poly.type
_entity_poly.pdbx_seq_one_letter_code
_entity_poly.pdbx_strand_id
1 'polypeptide(L)'
;MVCSVNSKLFKSFQLTADLNLRNRIVMAPMTTWSANEDGTISAQELEYMRKRVKDVGLVITGCTHVQESGIGFTREFAGFDDRFIPSLTQLAQAAKSGGAPAILQVFHAGMKAIPNLIPHADIVSASSLAITSGPFKTEQLSSRALSHDEVLQLIHDFGEATRRAIDAGFDGIELHGAHGFIIQNFFSPLYNQRDDAWGGSLEKRMAFPLAVVAEVQRVIQQHAQRPFALGYRISVEEYEDNGLSIADSLALIDQLIAADIDYLHVSLVDVLHSMPKHDLQQQLSIHHVLKRVADRIPVIAAGLLRTPQQAEQALGLGLPLIAIGKALVMNPNWVALAQHGQFDDITLELNPIDVLELSIPDLLWQEIQEREGWFKLRRTETI
;
A
#
# COMPACT_ATOMS: atom_id res chain seq x y z
N MET A 1 -15.62 -24.41 -5.51
CA MET A 1 -16.32 -23.73 -6.60
C MET A 1 -15.33 -23.57 -7.75
N VAL A 2 -15.69 -23.97 -8.96
CA VAL A 2 -14.83 -23.77 -10.14
C VAL A 2 -14.98 -22.31 -10.56
N CYS A 3 -13.89 -21.55 -10.61
CA CYS A 3 -13.89 -20.20 -11.16
C CYS A 3 -14.36 -20.30 -12.61
N SER A 4 -15.44 -19.62 -12.95
CA SER A 4 -16.03 -19.68 -14.31
C SER A 4 -15.66 -18.41 -15.08
N VAL A 5 -15.67 -18.48 -16.41
CA VAL A 5 -15.49 -17.32 -17.31
C VAL A 5 -16.51 -16.20 -17.00
N ASN A 6 -17.61 -16.52 -16.32
CA ASN A 6 -18.64 -15.59 -15.86
C ASN A 6 -18.45 -15.08 -14.43
N SER A 7 -17.27 -15.28 -13.84
CA SER A 7 -16.94 -14.84 -12.49
C SER A 7 -17.12 -13.33 -12.32
N LYS A 8 -17.55 -12.92 -11.12
CA LYS A 8 -17.58 -11.49 -10.72
C LYS A 8 -16.20 -10.85 -10.79
N LEU A 9 -15.13 -11.64 -10.63
CA LEU A 9 -13.74 -11.20 -10.66
C LEU A 9 -13.39 -10.41 -11.93
N PHE A 10 -13.94 -10.83 -13.09
CA PHE A 10 -13.67 -10.24 -14.40
C PHE A 10 -14.71 -9.21 -14.86
N LYS A 11 -15.69 -8.90 -14.01
CA LYS A 11 -16.68 -7.86 -14.33
C LYS A 11 -16.14 -6.48 -13.97
N SER A 12 -16.47 -5.49 -14.80
CA SER A 12 -16.16 -4.09 -14.53
C SER A 12 -16.68 -3.63 -13.18
N PHE A 13 -16.03 -2.63 -12.63
CA PHE A 13 -16.40 -2.02 -11.35
C PHE A 13 -16.18 -0.51 -11.39
N GLN A 14 -17.19 0.25 -10.98
CA GLN A 14 -17.10 1.70 -10.85
C GLN A 14 -16.40 2.05 -9.53
N LEU A 15 -15.14 2.52 -9.59
CA LEU A 15 -14.38 2.91 -8.39
C LEU A 15 -14.82 4.27 -7.89
N THR A 16 -14.89 5.26 -8.79
CA THR A 16 -15.45 6.59 -8.56
C THR A 16 -16.44 6.93 -9.68
N ALA A 17 -17.14 8.05 -9.60
CA ALA A 17 -18.05 8.48 -10.65
C ALA A 17 -17.43 8.50 -12.06
N ASP A 18 -16.13 8.79 -12.12
CA ASP A 18 -15.38 8.99 -13.38
C ASP A 18 -14.31 7.92 -13.64
N LEU A 19 -14.13 6.95 -12.73
CA LEU A 19 -13.09 5.92 -12.83
C LEU A 19 -13.71 4.52 -12.83
N ASN A 20 -13.84 3.94 -14.02
CA ASN A 20 -14.36 2.59 -14.20
C ASN A 20 -13.24 1.59 -14.44
N LEU A 21 -13.18 0.54 -13.62
CA LEU A 21 -12.21 -0.54 -13.72
C LEU A 21 -12.74 -1.65 -14.62
N ARG A 22 -11.91 -2.20 -15.50
CA ARG A 22 -12.31 -3.31 -16.41
C ARG A 22 -12.58 -4.63 -15.70
N ASN A 23 -12.02 -4.83 -14.50
CA ASN A 23 -12.25 -5.98 -13.64
C ASN A 23 -11.99 -5.61 -12.16
N ARG A 24 -12.14 -6.58 -11.24
CA ARG A 24 -12.05 -6.36 -9.80
C ARG A 24 -10.69 -6.69 -9.19
N ILE A 25 -9.68 -6.86 -10.03
CA ILE A 25 -8.33 -7.26 -9.61
C ILE A 25 -7.44 -6.02 -9.57
N VAL A 26 -6.88 -5.76 -8.40
CA VAL A 26 -5.96 -4.66 -8.15
C VAL A 26 -4.54 -5.23 -8.02
N MET A 27 -3.56 -4.64 -8.73
CA MET A 27 -2.17 -4.88 -8.44
C MET A 27 -1.84 -4.21 -7.10
N ALA A 28 -1.55 -5.02 -6.07
CA ALA A 28 -1.21 -4.52 -4.74
C ALA A 28 0.10 -3.73 -4.75
N PRO A 29 0.19 -2.63 -3.99
CA PRO A 29 1.45 -1.91 -3.81
C PRO A 29 2.48 -2.81 -3.13
N MET A 30 3.64 -2.94 -3.76
CA MET A 30 4.78 -3.69 -3.23
C MET A 30 6.06 -2.92 -3.47
N THR A 31 6.91 -2.84 -2.45
CA THR A 31 8.27 -2.35 -2.61
C THR A 31 9.07 -3.33 -3.45
N THR A 32 9.80 -2.82 -4.42
CA THR A 32 10.60 -3.59 -5.39
C THR A 32 12.10 -3.38 -5.22
N TRP A 33 12.52 -2.48 -4.31
CA TRP A 33 13.93 -2.10 -4.09
C TRP A 33 14.66 -1.74 -5.39
N SER A 34 13.96 -1.13 -6.34
CA SER A 34 14.44 -1.00 -7.71
C SER A 34 14.67 0.43 -8.18
N ALA A 35 14.56 1.44 -7.31
CA ALA A 35 14.96 2.79 -7.69
C ALA A 35 16.46 2.88 -8.00
N ASN A 36 16.85 3.88 -8.78
CA ASN A 36 18.24 4.31 -8.91
C ASN A 36 18.77 4.84 -7.57
N GLU A 37 20.08 5.06 -7.45
CA GLU A 37 20.70 5.58 -6.22
C GLU A 37 20.18 6.93 -5.78
N ASP A 38 19.77 7.74 -6.74
CA ASP A 38 19.22 9.07 -6.53
C ASP A 38 17.71 9.10 -6.23
N GLY A 39 17.07 7.93 -6.10
CA GLY A 39 15.63 7.79 -5.86
C GLY A 39 14.74 7.88 -7.11
N THR A 40 15.33 8.07 -8.30
CA THR A 40 14.58 8.04 -9.57
C THR A 40 14.18 6.61 -9.95
N ILE A 41 13.16 6.47 -10.79
CA ILE A 41 12.66 5.17 -11.26
C ILE A 41 13.67 4.53 -12.21
N SER A 42 14.06 3.30 -11.96
CA SER A 42 15.00 2.57 -12.81
C SER A 42 14.32 1.91 -14.02
N ALA A 43 15.15 1.53 -15.00
CA ALA A 43 14.69 0.74 -16.14
C ALA A 43 14.13 -0.64 -15.72
N GLN A 44 14.69 -1.26 -14.66
CA GLN A 44 14.20 -2.53 -14.14
C GLN A 44 12.79 -2.40 -13.54
N GLU A 45 12.50 -1.32 -12.81
CA GLU A 45 11.15 -1.06 -12.30
C GLU A 45 10.14 -0.84 -13.44
N LEU A 46 10.51 -0.07 -14.45
CA LEU A 46 9.64 0.17 -15.61
C LEU A 46 9.31 -1.13 -16.35
N GLU A 47 10.27 -2.03 -16.50
CA GLU A 47 10.08 -3.33 -17.14
C GLU A 47 9.23 -4.27 -16.25
N TYR A 48 9.54 -4.33 -14.94
CA TYR A 48 8.75 -5.05 -13.95
C TYR A 48 7.27 -4.65 -14.01
N MET A 49 7.01 -3.34 -14.05
CA MET A 49 5.67 -2.78 -14.08
C MET A 49 4.95 -3.17 -15.38
N ARG A 50 5.52 -2.89 -16.56
CA ARG A 50 4.93 -3.20 -17.87
C ARG A 50 4.54 -4.65 -18.02
N LYS A 51 5.31 -5.56 -17.43
CA LYS A 51 5.07 -7.01 -17.54
C LYS A 51 3.81 -7.44 -16.77
N ARG A 52 3.45 -6.74 -15.67
CA ARG A 52 2.40 -7.17 -14.70
C ARG A 52 1.07 -6.45 -14.83
N VAL A 53 1.07 -5.27 -15.46
CA VAL A 53 -0.13 -4.41 -15.49
C VAL A 53 -1.10 -4.70 -16.63
N LYS A 54 -0.78 -5.66 -17.49
CA LYS A 54 -1.45 -5.88 -18.78
C LYS A 54 -2.96 -6.12 -18.64
N ASP A 55 -3.38 -6.88 -17.64
CA ASP A 55 -4.77 -7.35 -17.53
C ASP A 55 -5.45 -6.97 -16.20
N VAL A 56 -4.75 -6.34 -15.26
CA VAL A 56 -5.34 -5.88 -13.98
C VAL A 56 -6.33 -4.73 -14.18
N GLY A 57 -7.28 -4.58 -13.25
CA GLY A 57 -8.27 -3.50 -13.27
C GLY A 57 -7.76 -2.17 -12.72
N LEU A 58 -6.85 -2.22 -11.74
CA LEU A 58 -6.24 -1.06 -11.10
C LEU A 58 -4.79 -1.38 -10.76
N VAL A 59 -3.92 -0.39 -10.88
CA VAL A 59 -2.52 -0.49 -10.44
C VAL A 59 -2.28 0.46 -9.27
N ILE A 60 -1.76 -0.05 -8.16
CA ILE A 60 -1.23 0.78 -7.07
C ILE A 60 0.27 0.51 -7.02
N THR A 61 1.09 1.56 -7.17
CA THR A 61 2.56 1.43 -7.20
C THR A 61 3.14 1.12 -5.83
N GLY A 62 4.40 0.71 -5.78
CA GLY A 62 5.16 0.65 -4.53
C GLY A 62 5.25 2.02 -3.84
N CYS A 63 5.68 2.01 -2.58
CA CYS A 63 5.78 3.22 -1.76
C CYS A 63 6.70 4.27 -2.40
N THR A 64 6.29 5.54 -2.29
CA THR A 64 7.07 6.72 -2.68
C THR A 64 7.15 7.64 -1.48
N HIS A 65 8.37 7.97 -1.00
CA HIS A 65 8.52 8.80 0.19
C HIS A 65 8.33 10.29 -0.11
N VAL A 66 7.66 10.99 0.81
CA VAL A 66 7.25 12.40 0.67
C VAL A 66 8.24 13.40 1.26
N GLN A 67 9.23 12.93 2.01
CA GLN A 67 10.35 13.70 2.56
C GLN A 67 11.64 12.89 2.41
N GLU A 68 12.78 13.56 2.34
CA GLU A 68 14.10 12.90 2.30
C GLU A 68 14.35 12.04 3.55
N SER A 69 13.81 12.46 4.71
CA SER A 69 13.84 11.72 5.97
C SER A 69 12.89 10.52 6.02
N GLY A 70 12.05 10.33 5.00
CA GLY A 70 10.99 9.34 4.98
C GLY A 70 11.34 7.99 4.37
N ILE A 71 12.60 7.72 4.05
CA ILE A 71 13.04 6.48 3.40
C ILE A 71 12.93 5.29 4.35
N GLY A 72 12.12 4.29 3.96
CA GLY A 72 11.90 3.06 4.73
C GLY A 72 12.55 1.81 4.13
N PHE A 73 12.99 1.88 2.88
CA PHE A 73 13.60 0.77 2.14
C PHE A 73 14.79 1.27 1.33
N THR A 74 15.81 0.43 1.16
CA THR A 74 16.89 0.74 0.21
C THR A 74 16.32 0.84 -1.19
N ARG A 75 16.84 1.76 -2.00
CA ARG A 75 16.38 1.94 -3.39
C ARG A 75 14.86 2.13 -3.51
N GLU A 76 14.34 2.98 -2.65
CA GLU A 76 12.93 3.38 -2.67
C GLU A 76 12.69 4.58 -3.56
N PHE A 77 11.48 4.70 -4.12
CA PHE A 77 11.11 5.80 -4.99
C PHE A 77 10.95 7.11 -4.21
N ALA A 78 11.52 8.19 -4.75
CA ALA A 78 11.43 9.52 -4.17
C ALA A 78 10.34 10.37 -4.85
N GLY A 79 9.58 11.11 -4.02
CA GLY A 79 8.53 12.03 -4.48
C GLY A 79 8.55 13.39 -3.77
N PHE A 80 9.62 13.69 -3.05
CA PHE A 80 9.70 14.88 -2.18
C PHE A 80 10.16 16.16 -2.88
N ASP A 81 10.60 16.09 -4.13
CA ASP A 81 11.12 17.23 -4.90
C ASP A 81 10.62 17.18 -6.35
N ASP A 82 10.46 18.33 -6.98
CA ASP A 82 9.97 18.45 -8.36
C ASP A 82 10.89 17.81 -9.40
N ARG A 83 12.19 17.65 -9.08
CA ARG A 83 13.16 16.92 -9.92
C ARG A 83 12.74 15.47 -10.20
N PHE A 84 11.86 14.88 -9.36
CA PHE A 84 11.36 13.51 -9.53
C PHE A 84 10.16 13.42 -10.48
N ILE A 85 9.51 14.54 -10.85
CA ILE A 85 8.32 14.52 -11.74
C ILE A 85 8.60 13.78 -13.05
N PRO A 86 9.72 14.01 -13.77
CA PRO A 86 9.99 13.28 -15.01
C PRO A 86 10.09 11.76 -14.81
N SER A 87 10.69 11.33 -13.71
CA SER A 87 10.85 9.93 -13.34
C SER A 87 9.52 9.31 -12.93
N LEU A 88 8.72 10.00 -12.12
CA LEU A 88 7.37 9.58 -11.74
C LEU A 88 6.43 9.51 -12.96
N THR A 89 6.62 10.39 -13.96
CA THR A 89 5.89 10.34 -15.24
C THR A 89 6.18 9.04 -15.99
N GLN A 90 7.42 8.58 -16.01
CA GLN A 90 7.79 7.30 -16.62
C GLN A 90 7.12 6.13 -15.88
N LEU A 91 7.07 6.19 -14.54
CA LEU A 91 6.39 5.18 -13.73
C LEU A 91 4.87 5.17 -14.02
N ALA A 92 4.23 6.34 -14.07
CA ALA A 92 2.81 6.46 -14.40
C ALA A 92 2.51 5.87 -15.79
N GLN A 93 3.33 6.17 -16.80
CA GLN A 93 3.20 5.62 -18.15
C GLN A 93 3.38 4.09 -18.15
N ALA A 94 4.38 3.56 -17.46
CA ALA A 94 4.60 2.13 -17.35
C ALA A 94 3.44 1.43 -16.63
N ALA A 95 2.98 1.97 -15.51
CA ALA A 95 1.85 1.45 -14.74
C ALA A 95 0.54 1.45 -15.54
N LYS A 96 0.35 2.42 -16.42
CA LYS A 96 -0.84 2.55 -17.30
C LYS A 96 -0.70 1.83 -18.64
N SER A 97 0.45 1.25 -18.95
CA SER A 97 0.73 0.64 -20.26
C SER A 97 -0.20 -0.54 -20.59
N GLY A 98 -0.79 -1.18 -19.60
CA GLY A 98 -1.82 -2.20 -19.76
C GLY A 98 -3.25 -1.65 -19.91
N GLY A 99 -3.46 -0.33 -19.86
CA GLY A 99 -4.75 0.32 -19.99
C GLY A 99 -5.57 0.41 -18.68
N ALA A 100 -5.03 -0.04 -17.54
CA ALA A 100 -5.63 0.20 -16.22
C ALA A 100 -5.24 1.59 -15.69
N PRO A 101 -6.08 2.25 -14.89
CA PRO A 101 -5.68 3.43 -14.14
C PRO A 101 -4.57 3.09 -13.14
N ALA A 102 -3.72 4.10 -12.84
CA ALA A 102 -2.59 3.95 -11.93
C ALA A 102 -2.64 4.95 -10.78
N ILE A 103 -2.47 4.45 -9.57
CA ILE A 103 -2.46 5.18 -8.30
C ILE A 103 -1.02 5.19 -7.76
N LEU A 104 -0.51 6.35 -7.37
CA LEU A 104 0.76 6.46 -6.67
C LEU A 104 0.53 6.25 -5.17
N GLN A 105 1.17 5.25 -4.55
CA GLN A 105 1.14 5.14 -3.09
C GLN A 105 2.23 6.00 -2.49
N VAL A 106 1.85 6.91 -1.56
CA VAL A 106 2.78 7.80 -0.87
C VAL A 106 2.83 7.52 0.62
N PHE A 107 4.01 7.71 1.20
CA PHE A 107 4.25 7.45 2.61
C PHE A 107 5.45 8.24 3.16
N HIS A 108 5.66 8.11 4.45
CA HIS A 108 6.87 8.44 5.16
C HIS A 108 7.13 7.32 6.17
N ALA A 109 8.34 6.78 6.19
CA ALA A 109 8.63 5.59 6.99
C ALA A 109 8.47 5.81 8.50
N GLY A 110 8.58 7.05 8.97
CA GLY A 110 8.46 7.37 10.38
C GLY A 110 9.50 6.64 11.21
N MET A 111 9.08 5.98 12.28
CA MET A 111 9.97 5.21 13.14
C MET A 111 10.68 4.04 12.43
N LYS A 112 10.24 3.68 11.23
CA LYS A 112 10.86 2.62 10.41
C LYS A 112 11.83 3.15 9.36
N ALA A 113 12.17 4.44 9.41
CA ALA A 113 13.17 5.01 8.51
C ALA A 113 14.53 4.33 8.70
N ILE A 114 15.30 4.25 7.61
CA ILE A 114 16.64 3.64 7.62
C ILE A 114 17.67 4.72 7.94
N PRO A 115 18.34 4.69 9.13
CA PRO A 115 19.17 5.79 9.60
C PRO A 115 20.28 6.18 8.63
N ASN A 116 20.90 5.21 7.98
CA ASN A 116 22.02 5.46 7.05
C ASN A 116 21.59 6.06 5.69
N LEU A 117 20.28 6.16 5.44
CA LEU A 117 19.73 6.69 4.19
C LEU A 117 19.02 8.05 4.37
N ILE A 118 18.86 8.51 5.61
CA ILE A 118 18.17 9.75 5.94
C ILE A 118 19.16 10.81 6.46
N PRO A 119 18.87 12.11 6.29
CA PRO A 119 19.71 13.18 6.79
C PRO A 119 19.98 13.06 8.30
N HIS A 120 21.23 13.15 8.69
CA HIS A 120 21.67 13.13 10.09
C HIS A 120 21.25 11.89 10.91
N ALA A 121 20.80 10.82 10.27
CA ALA A 121 20.22 9.65 10.92
C ALA A 121 19.06 10.00 11.88
N ASP A 122 18.35 11.11 11.64
CA ASP A 122 17.28 11.63 12.49
C ASP A 122 15.95 10.89 12.23
N ILE A 123 15.75 9.79 12.94
CA ILE A 123 14.51 9.02 12.86
C ILE A 123 13.40 9.75 13.61
N VAL A 124 12.33 10.11 12.92
CA VAL A 124 11.21 10.85 13.48
C VAL A 124 9.94 10.00 13.60
N SER A 125 9.10 10.31 14.58
CA SER A 125 7.82 9.63 14.81
C SER A 125 6.85 10.57 15.55
N ALA A 126 5.67 10.06 15.90
CA ALA A 126 4.73 10.77 16.77
C ALA A 126 5.33 11.07 18.15
N SER A 127 6.13 10.14 18.71
CA SER A 127 6.76 10.26 20.02
C SER A 127 8.19 9.78 20.01
N SER A 128 8.97 10.19 21.05
CA SER A 128 10.33 9.70 21.27
C SER A 128 10.27 8.35 21.97
N LEU A 129 10.61 7.29 21.25
CA LEU A 129 10.51 5.91 21.71
C LEU A 129 11.73 5.10 21.33
N ALA A 130 12.04 4.08 22.13
CA ALA A 130 12.91 3.00 21.69
C ALA A 130 12.19 2.18 20.60
N ILE A 131 12.86 1.97 19.48
CA ILE A 131 12.30 1.32 18.29
C ILE A 131 13.26 0.27 17.74
N THR A 132 12.77 -0.58 16.83
CA THR A 132 13.61 -1.41 15.98
C THR A 132 13.76 -0.76 14.61
N SER A 133 14.97 -0.79 14.03
CA SER A 133 15.23 -0.17 12.74
C SER A 133 14.52 -0.84 11.58
N GLY A 134 13.89 -0.04 10.74
CA GLY A 134 13.32 -0.45 9.46
C GLY A 134 12.20 -1.49 9.57
N PRO A 135 11.56 -1.84 8.47
CA PRO A 135 10.45 -2.81 8.48
C PRO A 135 10.90 -4.26 8.67
N PHE A 136 12.21 -4.56 8.55
CA PHE A 136 12.75 -5.92 8.57
C PHE A 136 14.05 -6.07 9.39
N LYS A 137 14.51 -5.03 10.11
CA LYS A 137 15.76 -5.05 10.90
C LYS A 137 15.46 -5.03 12.40
N THR A 138 16.42 -5.51 13.20
CA THR A 138 16.28 -5.74 14.65
C THR A 138 17.21 -4.84 15.50
N GLU A 139 17.91 -3.91 14.89
CA GLU A 139 18.76 -2.96 15.65
C GLU A 139 17.90 -2.05 16.53
N GLN A 140 18.25 -1.94 17.79
CA GLN A 140 17.59 -1.00 18.70
C GLN A 140 18.05 0.43 18.41
N LEU A 141 17.09 1.28 18.10
CA LEU A 141 17.28 2.69 17.81
C LEU A 141 16.31 3.52 18.66
N SER A 142 16.36 4.83 18.50
CA SER A 142 15.40 5.74 19.11
C SER A 142 14.81 6.66 18.04
N SER A 143 13.51 6.84 18.07
CA SER A 143 12.87 7.91 17.31
C SER A 143 12.81 9.18 18.14
N ARG A 144 12.79 10.33 17.48
CA ARG A 144 12.47 11.63 18.04
C ARG A 144 11.00 12.00 17.73
N ALA A 145 10.32 12.63 18.69
CA ALA A 145 9.01 13.21 18.43
C ALA A 145 9.14 14.40 17.46
N LEU A 146 8.28 14.45 16.44
CA LEU A 146 8.12 15.65 15.62
C LEU A 146 7.57 16.81 16.47
N SER A 147 8.12 18.01 16.30
CA SER A 147 7.53 19.24 16.82
C SER A 147 6.19 19.55 16.11
N HIS A 148 5.41 20.50 16.63
CA HIS A 148 4.17 20.91 15.98
C HIS A 148 4.41 21.43 14.54
N ASP A 149 5.44 22.27 14.36
CA ASP A 149 5.75 22.85 13.05
C ASP A 149 6.25 21.80 12.06
N GLU A 150 7.01 20.81 12.52
CA GLU A 150 7.42 19.68 11.69
C GLU A 150 6.22 18.80 11.29
N VAL A 151 5.23 18.62 12.16
CA VAL A 151 3.98 17.92 11.82
C VAL A 151 3.21 18.67 10.72
N LEU A 152 3.09 19.99 10.84
CA LEU A 152 2.44 20.83 9.81
C LEU A 152 3.22 20.78 8.48
N GLN A 153 4.55 20.81 8.53
CA GLN A 153 5.39 20.67 7.34
C GLN A 153 5.19 19.30 6.68
N LEU A 154 5.16 18.23 7.46
CA LEU A 154 4.93 16.88 6.94
C LEU A 154 3.56 16.74 6.26
N ILE A 155 2.51 17.33 6.85
CA ILE A 155 1.17 17.39 6.24
C ILE A 155 1.25 18.10 4.88
N HIS A 156 1.90 19.26 4.82
CA HIS A 156 2.13 19.99 3.57
C HIS A 156 2.88 19.16 2.53
N ASP A 157 3.90 18.39 2.93
CA ASP A 157 4.72 17.58 2.03
C ASP A 157 3.94 16.41 1.42
N PHE A 158 2.96 15.83 2.12
CA PHE A 158 1.98 14.92 1.52
C PHE A 158 1.15 15.60 0.42
N GLY A 159 0.77 16.86 0.63
CA GLY A 159 0.13 17.69 -0.39
C GLY A 159 1.02 17.91 -1.60
N GLU A 160 2.28 18.29 -1.40
CA GLU A 160 3.24 18.50 -2.49
C GLU A 160 3.54 17.21 -3.27
N ALA A 161 3.65 16.06 -2.60
CA ALA A 161 3.77 14.77 -3.28
C ALA A 161 2.52 14.46 -4.12
N THR A 162 1.33 14.86 -3.66
CA THR A 162 0.08 14.74 -4.42
C THR A 162 0.10 15.61 -5.67
N ARG A 163 0.55 16.87 -5.57
CA ARG A 163 0.72 17.75 -6.74
C ARG A 163 1.64 17.12 -7.77
N ARG A 164 2.78 16.58 -7.33
CA ARG A 164 3.73 15.88 -8.21
C ARG A 164 3.13 14.65 -8.88
N ALA A 165 2.29 13.89 -8.15
CA ALA A 165 1.58 12.75 -8.72
C ALA A 165 0.58 13.18 -9.82
N ILE A 166 -0.13 14.31 -9.63
CA ILE A 166 -1.02 14.92 -10.63
C ILE A 166 -0.22 15.32 -11.86
N ASP A 167 0.88 16.05 -11.67
CA ASP A 167 1.77 16.54 -12.76
C ASP A 167 2.43 15.37 -13.51
N ALA A 168 2.77 14.29 -12.82
CA ALA A 168 3.32 13.07 -13.40
C ALA A 168 2.29 12.23 -14.17
N GLY A 169 1.00 12.55 -14.07
CA GLY A 169 -0.06 11.90 -14.85
C GLY A 169 -0.64 10.63 -14.24
N PHE A 170 -0.53 10.43 -12.93
CA PHE A 170 -1.28 9.39 -12.20
C PHE A 170 -2.78 9.69 -12.18
N ASP A 171 -3.61 8.67 -11.97
CA ASP A 171 -5.06 8.77 -11.90
C ASP A 171 -5.58 8.87 -10.45
N GLY A 172 -4.67 8.90 -9.49
CA GLY A 172 -4.96 9.07 -8.08
C GLY A 172 -3.74 8.87 -7.19
N ILE A 173 -3.98 8.98 -5.90
CA ILE A 173 -3.01 8.80 -4.83
C ILE A 173 -3.57 7.89 -3.74
N GLU A 174 -2.73 7.06 -3.13
CA GLU A 174 -3.09 6.27 -1.95
C GLU A 174 -2.21 6.67 -0.77
N LEU A 175 -2.82 7.11 0.32
CA LEU A 175 -2.14 7.41 1.57
C LEU A 175 -1.84 6.11 2.32
N HIS A 176 -0.57 5.88 2.63
CA HIS A 176 -0.15 4.67 3.32
C HIS A 176 -0.30 4.83 4.85
N GLY A 177 -1.49 4.60 5.38
CA GLY A 177 -1.82 4.63 6.80
C GLY A 177 -1.70 3.28 7.51
N ALA A 178 -0.86 2.36 7.00
CA ALA A 178 -0.73 1.00 7.49
C ALA A 178 0.72 0.66 7.84
N HIS A 179 0.96 -0.57 8.32
CA HIS A 179 2.26 -1.22 8.49
C HIS A 179 3.22 -0.51 9.48
N GLY A 180 2.71 0.35 10.36
CA GLY A 180 3.52 1.06 11.35
C GLY A 180 4.38 2.18 10.77
N PHE A 181 3.99 2.77 9.64
CA PHE A 181 4.60 3.97 9.08
C PHE A 181 4.03 5.24 9.72
N ILE A 182 4.49 6.41 9.31
CA ILE A 182 4.25 7.67 10.05
C ILE A 182 2.77 7.95 10.35
N ILE A 183 1.88 7.75 9.39
CA ILE A 183 0.44 8.00 9.59
C ILE A 183 -0.11 7.07 10.68
N GLN A 184 0.27 5.79 10.65
CA GLN A 184 -0.10 4.85 11.71
C GLN A 184 0.64 5.16 13.02
N ASN A 185 1.87 5.67 13.00
CA ASN A 185 2.55 6.08 14.24
C ASN A 185 1.76 7.14 15.01
N PHE A 186 1.15 8.11 14.31
CA PHE A 186 0.29 9.11 14.94
C PHE A 186 -1.05 8.54 15.40
N PHE A 187 -1.58 7.56 14.72
CA PHE A 187 -2.86 6.96 15.06
C PHE A 187 -2.75 5.93 16.21
N SER A 188 -1.67 5.18 16.28
CA SER A 188 -1.46 4.11 17.26
C SER A 188 -1.33 4.64 18.70
N PRO A 189 -2.09 4.11 19.69
CA PRO A 189 -1.90 4.45 21.09
C PRO A 189 -0.55 3.96 21.64
N LEU A 190 0.05 2.94 21.02
CA LEU A 190 1.35 2.41 21.39
C LEU A 190 2.47 3.38 21.01
N TYR A 191 2.43 3.95 19.81
CA TYR A 191 3.49 4.78 19.25
C TYR A 191 3.25 6.28 19.43
N ASN A 192 2.01 6.70 19.69
CA ASN A 192 1.66 8.08 19.96
C ASN A 192 1.36 8.32 21.44
N GLN A 193 2.39 8.75 22.18
CA GLN A 193 2.32 9.09 23.60
C GLN A 193 2.33 10.60 23.83
N ARG A 194 1.86 11.38 22.85
CA ARG A 194 1.75 12.84 22.93
C ARG A 194 0.56 13.24 23.80
N ASP A 195 0.66 14.46 24.38
CA ASP A 195 -0.40 15.09 25.18
C ASP A 195 -0.91 16.42 24.57
N ASP A 196 -0.47 16.72 23.34
CA ASP A 196 -0.84 17.94 22.60
C ASP A 196 -2.07 17.73 21.67
N ALA A 197 -2.17 18.53 20.62
CA ALA A 197 -3.26 18.45 19.64
C ALA A 197 -3.22 17.16 18.78
N TRP A 198 -2.08 16.49 18.72
CA TRP A 198 -1.82 15.35 17.84
C TRP A 198 -1.85 13.98 18.56
N GLY A 199 -2.09 13.97 19.90
CA GLY A 199 -2.08 12.71 20.67
C GLY A 199 -2.87 12.74 21.95
N GLY A 200 -2.90 11.60 22.67
CA GLY A 200 -3.70 11.37 23.87
C GLY A 200 -5.00 10.64 23.56
N SER A 201 -6.14 11.33 23.39
CA SER A 201 -7.41 10.69 23.08
C SER A 201 -7.45 10.13 21.65
N LEU A 202 -8.38 9.20 21.39
CA LEU A 202 -8.56 8.62 20.04
C LEU A 202 -8.80 9.73 18.99
N GLU A 203 -9.64 10.73 19.30
CA GLU A 203 -9.94 11.86 18.41
C GLU A 203 -8.67 12.64 18.05
N LYS A 204 -7.80 12.89 19.02
CA LYS A 204 -6.53 13.59 18.79
C LYS A 204 -5.53 12.73 17.99
N ARG A 205 -5.51 11.42 18.22
CA ARG A 205 -4.67 10.52 17.41
C ARG A 205 -5.14 10.41 15.97
N MET A 206 -6.44 10.60 15.70
CA MET A 206 -7.02 10.70 14.36
C MET A 206 -6.71 12.04 13.68
N ALA A 207 -6.32 13.08 14.43
CA ALA A 207 -6.12 14.43 13.88
C ALA A 207 -5.08 14.48 12.75
N PHE A 208 -3.94 13.79 12.90
CA PHE A 208 -2.90 13.77 11.88
C PHE A 208 -3.34 13.05 10.59
N PRO A 209 -3.85 11.79 10.61
CA PRO A 209 -4.40 11.15 9.43
C PRO A 209 -5.41 12.01 8.67
N LEU A 210 -6.34 12.64 9.41
CA LEU A 210 -7.40 13.47 8.82
C LEU A 210 -6.86 14.79 8.26
N ALA A 211 -5.86 15.40 8.90
CA ALA A 211 -5.20 16.59 8.38
C ALA A 211 -4.45 16.30 7.08
N VAL A 212 -3.79 15.14 6.97
CA VAL A 212 -3.16 14.70 5.72
C VAL A 212 -4.21 14.50 4.62
N VAL A 213 -5.34 13.85 4.91
CA VAL A 213 -6.45 13.69 3.96
C VAL A 213 -6.96 15.06 3.48
N ALA A 214 -7.22 15.99 4.41
CA ALA A 214 -7.71 17.32 4.08
C ALA A 214 -6.73 18.12 3.20
N GLU A 215 -5.43 18.05 3.48
CA GLU A 215 -4.40 18.73 2.67
C GLU A 215 -4.31 18.12 1.28
N VAL A 216 -4.34 16.79 1.16
CA VAL A 216 -4.32 16.10 -0.14
C VAL A 216 -5.55 16.47 -0.97
N GLN A 217 -6.74 16.51 -0.37
CA GLN A 217 -7.97 16.95 -1.05
C GLN A 217 -7.89 18.41 -1.51
N ARG A 218 -7.35 19.29 -0.67
CA ARG A 218 -7.12 20.71 -1.04
C ARG A 218 -6.24 20.80 -2.29
N VAL A 219 -5.16 20.02 -2.34
CA VAL A 219 -4.25 20.00 -3.49
C VAL A 219 -4.93 19.41 -4.72
N ILE A 220 -5.68 18.31 -4.59
CA ILE A 220 -6.46 17.73 -5.70
C ILE A 220 -7.41 18.77 -6.27
N GLN A 221 -8.18 19.47 -5.43
CA GLN A 221 -9.14 20.50 -5.86
C GLN A 221 -8.44 21.67 -6.59
N GLN A 222 -7.23 22.02 -6.20
CA GLN A 222 -6.50 23.14 -6.79
C GLN A 222 -5.76 22.79 -8.09
N HIS A 223 -5.27 21.56 -8.22
CA HIS A 223 -4.31 21.19 -9.28
C HIS A 223 -4.86 20.16 -10.26
N ALA A 224 -5.80 19.29 -9.86
CA ALA A 224 -6.28 18.27 -10.77
C ALA A 224 -7.20 18.85 -11.86
N GLN A 225 -6.82 18.66 -13.13
CA GLN A 225 -7.60 19.08 -14.31
C GLN A 225 -8.49 17.94 -14.85
N ARG A 226 -8.45 16.78 -14.21
CA ARG A 226 -9.17 15.55 -14.53
C ARG A 226 -9.49 14.80 -13.24
N PRO A 227 -10.42 13.83 -13.26
CA PRO A 227 -10.70 13.00 -12.09
C PRO A 227 -9.41 12.41 -11.51
N PHE A 228 -9.27 12.51 -10.19
CA PHE A 228 -8.09 12.05 -9.47
C PHE A 228 -8.53 11.43 -8.14
N ALA A 229 -8.35 10.11 -8.01
CA ALA A 229 -8.85 9.35 -6.87
C ALA A 229 -7.95 9.51 -5.63
N LEU A 230 -8.58 9.58 -4.45
CA LEU A 230 -7.91 9.53 -3.15
C LEU A 230 -8.25 8.26 -2.41
N GLY A 231 -7.27 7.37 -2.26
CA GLY A 231 -7.38 6.16 -1.44
C GLY A 231 -6.66 6.29 -0.10
N TYR A 232 -7.10 5.48 0.85
CA TYR A 232 -6.42 5.36 2.15
C TYR A 232 -6.18 3.89 2.50
N ARG A 233 -4.92 3.50 2.74
CA ARG A 233 -4.56 2.15 3.16
C ARG A 233 -4.43 2.07 4.67
N ILE A 234 -5.06 1.06 5.28
CA ILE A 234 -5.11 0.87 6.73
C ILE A 234 -4.73 -0.55 7.14
N SER A 235 -3.97 -0.69 8.24
CA SER A 235 -3.93 -1.91 9.06
C SER A 235 -4.97 -1.78 10.16
N VAL A 236 -5.86 -2.76 10.27
CA VAL A 236 -7.04 -2.63 11.15
C VAL A 236 -6.77 -2.96 12.61
N GLU A 237 -5.61 -3.55 12.92
CA GLU A 237 -5.21 -3.91 14.29
C GLU A 237 -3.69 -4.05 14.37
N GLU A 238 -3.11 -3.83 15.55
CA GLU A 238 -1.70 -4.10 15.86
C GLU A 238 -1.58 -5.36 16.72
N TYR A 239 -0.45 -6.02 16.67
CA TYR A 239 -0.23 -7.29 17.40
C TYR A 239 -0.12 -7.09 18.92
N GLU A 240 0.42 -5.96 19.34
CA GLU A 240 0.64 -5.58 20.73
C GLU A 240 -0.71 -5.34 21.44
N ASP A 241 -0.85 -5.79 22.68
CA ASP A 241 -2.13 -5.71 23.43
C ASP A 241 -2.58 -4.27 23.70
N ASN A 242 -1.64 -3.34 23.82
CA ASN A 242 -1.87 -1.90 23.98
C ASN A 242 -1.77 -1.12 22.67
N GLY A 243 -1.71 -1.80 21.52
CA GLY A 243 -1.72 -1.23 20.20
C GLY A 243 -3.13 -0.89 19.70
N LEU A 244 -3.23 -0.58 18.41
CA LEU A 244 -4.51 -0.33 17.75
C LEU A 244 -5.44 -1.54 17.86
N SER A 245 -6.66 -1.29 18.29
CA SER A 245 -7.75 -2.24 18.22
C SER A 245 -8.56 -2.05 16.93
N ILE A 246 -9.32 -3.09 16.56
CA ILE A 246 -10.26 -2.97 15.45
C ILE A 246 -11.30 -1.86 15.70
N ALA A 247 -11.69 -1.62 16.95
CA ALA A 247 -12.64 -0.56 17.30
C ALA A 247 -12.08 0.84 17.00
N ASP A 248 -10.80 1.09 17.30
CA ASP A 248 -10.12 2.35 16.95
C ASP A 248 -10.11 2.54 15.42
N SER A 249 -9.76 1.49 14.69
CA SER A 249 -9.69 1.53 13.23
C SER A 249 -11.07 1.75 12.59
N LEU A 250 -12.13 1.15 13.13
CA LEU A 250 -13.48 1.40 12.67
C LEU A 250 -13.95 2.84 12.92
N ALA A 251 -13.49 3.47 14.01
CA ALA A 251 -13.75 4.89 14.28
C ALA A 251 -13.02 5.78 13.25
N LEU A 252 -11.76 5.49 12.94
CA LEU A 252 -11.02 6.22 11.90
C LEU A 252 -11.67 6.04 10.52
N ILE A 253 -12.12 4.83 10.18
CA ILE A 253 -12.81 4.54 8.90
C ILE A 253 -14.05 5.43 8.74
N ASP A 254 -14.85 5.63 9.78
CA ASP A 254 -16.00 6.54 9.70
C ASP A 254 -15.59 7.98 9.42
N GLN A 255 -14.51 8.46 10.05
CA GLN A 255 -14.00 9.82 9.81
C GLN A 255 -13.42 9.98 8.42
N LEU A 256 -12.72 8.94 7.90
CA LEU A 256 -12.20 8.93 6.54
C LEU A 256 -13.33 8.95 5.50
N ILE A 257 -14.41 8.21 5.73
CA ILE A 257 -15.60 8.22 4.86
C ILE A 257 -16.28 9.60 4.92
N ALA A 258 -16.39 10.19 6.12
CA ALA A 258 -16.95 11.54 6.29
C ALA A 258 -16.05 12.62 5.66
N ALA A 259 -14.78 12.35 5.50
CA ALA A 259 -13.81 13.17 4.78
C ALA A 259 -13.75 12.88 3.28
N ASP A 260 -14.71 12.15 2.71
CA ASP A 260 -14.89 11.90 1.28
C ASP A 260 -13.65 11.29 0.59
N ILE A 261 -13.01 10.28 1.20
CA ILE A 261 -12.04 9.45 0.47
C ILE A 261 -12.79 8.56 -0.55
N ASP A 262 -12.16 8.27 -1.69
CA ASP A 262 -12.80 7.51 -2.77
C ASP A 262 -12.83 6.00 -2.51
N TYR A 263 -11.84 5.46 -1.81
CA TYR A 263 -11.80 4.04 -1.44
C TYR A 263 -10.95 3.78 -0.21
N LEU A 264 -11.25 2.68 0.46
CA LEU A 264 -10.46 2.14 1.58
C LEU A 264 -9.69 0.90 1.12
N HIS A 265 -8.38 0.85 1.39
CA HIS A 265 -7.55 -0.34 1.13
C HIS A 265 -7.14 -1.00 2.45
N VAL A 266 -7.73 -2.13 2.76
CA VAL A 266 -7.47 -2.89 3.99
C VAL A 266 -6.31 -3.86 3.78
N SER A 267 -5.27 -3.72 4.62
CA SER A 267 -4.12 -4.63 4.63
C SER A 267 -4.27 -5.62 5.78
N LEU A 268 -4.44 -6.89 5.45
CA LEU A 268 -4.55 -8.00 6.39
C LEU A 268 -3.39 -8.98 6.19
N VAL A 269 -3.09 -9.78 7.21
CA VAL A 269 -2.20 -10.93 7.05
C VAL A 269 -2.85 -11.94 6.10
N ASP A 270 -4.12 -12.24 6.34
CA ASP A 270 -4.92 -13.17 5.52
C ASP A 270 -6.36 -12.65 5.45
N VAL A 271 -6.82 -12.32 4.24
CA VAL A 271 -8.20 -11.80 4.02
C VAL A 271 -9.25 -12.82 4.44
N LEU A 272 -8.97 -14.10 4.22
CA LEU A 272 -9.94 -15.19 4.41
C LEU A 272 -9.99 -15.73 5.83
N HIS A 273 -8.95 -15.43 6.67
CA HIS A 273 -8.83 -16.07 7.98
C HIS A 273 -8.48 -15.13 9.14
N SER A 274 -8.04 -13.87 8.87
CA SER A 274 -7.71 -12.93 9.95
C SER A 274 -8.95 -12.57 10.76
N MET A 275 -8.84 -12.72 12.09
CA MET A 275 -9.85 -12.32 13.08
C MET A 275 -9.25 -11.31 14.05
N PRO A 276 -10.05 -10.37 14.58
CA PRO A 276 -9.57 -9.47 15.62
C PRO A 276 -9.22 -10.23 16.91
N LYS A 277 -8.21 -9.75 17.65
CA LYS A 277 -7.71 -10.39 18.87
C LYS A 277 -8.77 -10.64 19.94
N HIS A 278 -9.68 -9.70 20.10
CA HIS A 278 -10.67 -9.69 21.19
C HIS A 278 -12.11 -9.80 20.68
N ASP A 279 -12.31 -10.37 19.48
CA ASP A 279 -13.66 -10.57 18.96
C ASP A 279 -14.34 -11.80 19.56
N LEU A 280 -15.28 -11.57 20.49
CA LEU A 280 -16.09 -12.61 21.10
C LEU A 280 -17.02 -13.32 20.10
N GLN A 281 -17.30 -12.71 18.94
CA GLN A 281 -18.18 -13.29 17.91
C GLN A 281 -17.41 -14.13 16.89
N GLN A 282 -16.09 -14.17 16.98
CA GLN A 282 -15.19 -14.89 16.07
C GLN A 282 -15.46 -14.58 14.57
N GLN A 283 -15.73 -13.33 14.27
CA GLN A 283 -15.94 -12.87 12.90
C GLN A 283 -14.61 -12.44 12.27
N LEU A 284 -14.50 -12.60 10.96
CA LEU A 284 -13.32 -12.14 10.21
C LEU A 284 -13.17 -10.63 10.33
N SER A 285 -11.92 -10.14 10.44
CA SER A 285 -11.60 -8.72 10.49
C SER A 285 -12.23 -7.96 9.31
N ILE A 286 -12.23 -8.57 8.13
CA ILE A 286 -12.83 -7.96 6.94
C ILE A 286 -14.35 -7.82 7.04
N HIS A 287 -15.07 -8.72 7.74
CA HIS A 287 -16.51 -8.58 7.95
C HIS A 287 -16.85 -7.36 8.81
N HIS A 288 -16.05 -7.09 9.87
CA HIS A 288 -16.22 -5.89 10.69
C HIS A 288 -16.07 -4.62 9.84
N VAL A 289 -15.06 -4.59 8.98
CA VAL A 289 -14.83 -3.44 8.07
C VAL A 289 -15.98 -3.29 7.08
N LEU A 290 -16.36 -4.35 6.36
CA LEU A 290 -17.44 -4.30 5.37
C LEU A 290 -18.77 -3.86 6.00
N LYS A 291 -19.09 -4.39 7.19
CA LYS A 291 -20.28 -3.99 7.95
C LYS A 291 -20.23 -2.51 8.34
N ARG A 292 -19.05 -2.00 8.73
CA ARG A 292 -18.88 -0.60 9.11
C ARG A 292 -18.96 0.33 7.91
N VAL A 293 -18.31 -0.04 6.81
CA VAL A 293 -18.34 0.75 5.57
C VAL A 293 -19.74 0.77 4.95
N ALA A 294 -20.48 -0.34 5.01
CA ALA A 294 -21.88 -0.46 4.56
C ALA A 294 -22.10 0.12 3.14
N ASP A 295 -21.21 -0.25 2.21
CA ASP A 295 -21.23 0.17 0.80
C ASP A 295 -21.13 1.69 0.56
N ARG A 296 -20.80 2.50 1.57
CA ARG A 296 -20.61 3.96 1.41
C ARG A 296 -19.44 4.32 0.49
N ILE A 297 -18.39 3.52 0.51
CA ILE A 297 -17.23 3.62 -0.38
C ILE A 297 -16.74 2.22 -0.77
N PRO A 298 -16.03 2.05 -1.89
CA PRO A 298 -15.38 0.80 -2.25
C PRO A 298 -14.31 0.37 -1.24
N VAL A 299 -14.24 -0.95 -0.97
CA VAL A 299 -13.19 -1.56 -0.16
C VAL A 299 -12.32 -2.45 -1.04
N ILE A 300 -11.01 -2.22 -1.00
CA ILE A 300 -9.98 -3.12 -1.53
C ILE A 300 -9.40 -3.89 -0.35
N ALA A 301 -9.16 -5.20 -0.49
CA ALA A 301 -8.43 -5.94 0.53
C ALA A 301 -7.24 -6.70 -0.04
N ALA A 302 -6.12 -6.64 0.68
CA ALA A 302 -4.89 -7.39 0.44
C ALA A 302 -4.57 -8.30 1.63
N GLY A 303 -4.11 -9.54 1.35
CA GLY A 303 -3.68 -10.49 2.37
C GLY A 303 -3.78 -11.93 1.87
N LEU A 304 -2.65 -12.56 1.58
CA LEU A 304 -2.46 -13.96 1.16
C LEU A 304 -3.36 -14.47 0.02
N LEU A 305 -3.95 -13.59 -0.80
CA LEU A 305 -4.69 -13.98 -1.99
C LEU A 305 -3.69 -14.35 -3.09
N ARG A 306 -3.65 -15.63 -3.48
CA ARG A 306 -2.68 -16.18 -4.44
C ARG A 306 -3.33 -16.87 -5.62
N THR A 307 -4.47 -17.53 -5.39
CA THR A 307 -5.19 -18.29 -6.42
C THR A 307 -6.51 -17.62 -6.81
N PRO A 308 -7.02 -17.90 -8.03
CA PRO A 308 -8.33 -17.42 -8.44
C PRO A 308 -9.46 -17.88 -7.52
N GLN A 309 -9.35 -19.08 -6.94
CA GLN A 309 -10.34 -19.60 -5.99
C GLN A 309 -10.35 -18.77 -4.68
N GLN A 310 -9.18 -18.38 -4.15
CA GLN A 310 -9.10 -17.50 -2.99
C GLN A 310 -9.66 -16.10 -3.31
N ALA A 311 -9.39 -15.58 -4.51
CA ALA A 311 -9.93 -14.30 -4.98
C ALA A 311 -11.47 -14.33 -5.05
N GLU A 312 -12.05 -15.42 -5.60
CA GLU A 312 -13.51 -15.64 -5.63
C GLU A 312 -14.11 -15.77 -4.21
N GLN A 313 -13.42 -16.48 -3.31
CA GLN A 313 -13.84 -16.58 -1.91
C GLN A 313 -13.88 -15.19 -1.25
N ALA A 314 -12.87 -14.37 -1.48
CA ALA A 314 -12.81 -13.00 -0.95
C ALA A 314 -13.97 -12.13 -1.49
N LEU A 315 -14.27 -12.21 -2.80
CA LEU A 315 -15.46 -11.55 -3.37
C LEU A 315 -16.77 -12.11 -2.76
N GLY A 316 -16.80 -13.40 -2.42
CA GLY A 316 -17.92 -14.07 -1.75
C GLY A 316 -18.17 -13.55 -0.33
N LEU A 317 -17.17 -12.97 0.34
CA LEU A 317 -17.31 -12.29 1.64
C LEU A 317 -17.98 -10.91 1.51
N GLY A 318 -18.24 -10.43 0.30
CA GLY A 318 -18.82 -9.11 0.04
C GLY A 318 -17.80 -8.05 -0.39
N LEU A 319 -16.52 -8.39 -0.54
CA LEU A 319 -15.51 -7.45 -1.05
C LEU A 319 -15.84 -7.08 -2.51
N PRO A 320 -15.83 -5.79 -2.86
CA PRO A 320 -15.98 -5.36 -4.24
C PRO A 320 -14.69 -5.52 -5.06
N LEU A 321 -13.51 -5.40 -4.43
CA LEU A 321 -12.21 -5.42 -5.07
C LEU A 321 -11.20 -6.22 -4.24
N ILE A 322 -10.29 -6.92 -4.91
CA ILE A 322 -9.20 -7.68 -4.27
C ILE A 322 -7.85 -7.23 -4.79
N ALA A 323 -6.86 -7.16 -3.91
CA ALA A 323 -5.49 -6.79 -4.28
C ALA A 323 -4.55 -8.00 -4.23
N ILE A 324 -3.85 -8.21 -5.34
CA ILE A 324 -2.90 -9.32 -5.53
C ILE A 324 -1.48 -8.76 -5.60
N GLY A 325 -0.62 -9.22 -4.70
CA GLY A 325 0.80 -8.84 -4.64
C GLY A 325 1.70 -9.98 -5.12
N LYS A 326 2.17 -10.84 -4.22
CA LYS A 326 3.17 -11.89 -4.49
C LYS A 326 2.81 -12.80 -5.67
N ALA A 327 1.53 -13.10 -5.87
CA ALA A 327 1.12 -13.94 -6.99
C ALA A 327 1.40 -13.27 -8.34
N LEU A 328 1.27 -11.94 -8.45
CA LEU A 328 1.64 -11.19 -9.66
C LEU A 328 3.16 -11.08 -9.84
N VAL A 329 3.95 -11.13 -8.75
CA VAL A 329 5.43 -11.22 -8.88
C VAL A 329 5.83 -12.51 -9.57
N MET A 330 5.23 -13.62 -9.16
CA MET A 330 5.52 -14.96 -9.68
C MET A 330 4.83 -15.26 -11.02
N ASN A 331 3.69 -14.66 -11.28
CA ASN A 331 2.86 -14.87 -12.46
C ASN A 331 2.40 -13.52 -13.04
N PRO A 332 3.23 -12.86 -13.87
CA PRO A 332 2.85 -11.57 -14.46
C PRO A 332 1.54 -11.61 -15.26
N ASN A 333 1.20 -12.78 -15.80
CA ASN A 333 -0.02 -13.08 -16.57
C ASN A 333 -1.15 -13.71 -15.73
N TRP A 334 -1.10 -13.60 -14.40
CA TRP A 334 -2.04 -14.23 -13.47
C TRP A 334 -3.51 -13.98 -13.86
N VAL A 335 -3.86 -12.75 -14.24
CA VAL A 335 -5.23 -12.37 -14.60
C VAL A 335 -5.68 -13.08 -15.86
N ALA A 336 -4.82 -13.14 -16.89
CA ALA A 336 -5.13 -13.85 -18.14
C ALA A 336 -5.29 -15.36 -17.90
N LEU A 337 -4.38 -15.98 -17.13
CA LEU A 337 -4.50 -17.40 -16.75
C LEU A 337 -5.80 -17.68 -16.01
N ALA A 338 -6.13 -16.83 -15.02
CA ALA A 338 -7.37 -16.96 -14.27
C ALA A 338 -8.61 -16.81 -15.15
N GLN A 339 -8.61 -15.86 -16.10
CA GLN A 339 -9.72 -15.60 -17.01
C GLN A 339 -9.94 -16.75 -17.99
N HIS A 340 -8.87 -17.43 -18.43
CA HIS A 340 -8.94 -18.57 -19.34
C HIS A 340 -9.13 -19.93 -18.64
N GLY A 341 -9.22 -19.94 -17.29
CA GLY A 341 -9.38 -21.17 -16.51
C GLY A 341 -8.13 -22.03 -16.42
N GLN A 342 -6.97 -21.45 -16.73
CA GLN A 342 -5.64 -22.10 -16.69
C GLN A 342 -5.05 -22.03 -15.27
N PHE A 343 -5.78 -22.55 -14.28
CA PHE A 343 -5.42 -22.41 -12.86
C PHE A 343 -4.17 -23.21 -12.49
N ASP A 344 -3.92 -24.32 -13.14
CA ASP A 344 -2.76 -25.19 -12.90
C ASP A 344 -1.46 -24.55 -13.39
N ASP A 345 -1.53 -23.56 -14.29
CA ASP A 345 -0.38 -22.81 -14.78
C ASP A 345 0.01 -21.65 -13.82
N ILE A 346 -0.82 -21.35 -12.80
CA ILE A 346 -0.50 -20.35 -11.77
C ILE A 346 0.40 -20.97 -10.71
N THR A 347 1.69 -20.61 -10.74
CA THR A 347 2.63 -21.09 -9.75
C THR A 347 2.50 -20.40 -8.41
N LEU A 348 2.66 -21.17 -7.31
CA LEU A 348 2.75 -20.67 -5.94
C LEU A 348 4.18 -20.68 -5.40
N GLU A 349 5.13 -21.11 -6.22
CA GLU A 349 6.56 -21.19 -5.92
C GLU A 349 7.33 -20.44 -6.99
N LEU A 350 8.27 -19.59 -6.58
CA LEU A 350 9.17 -18.90 -7.49
C LEU A 350 10.32 -19.82 -7.85
N ASN A 351 10.53 -20.04 -9.15
CA ASN A 351 11.66 -20.78 -9.65
C ASN A 351 12.83 -19.81 -9.88
N PRO A 352 14.00 -20.02 -9.25
CA PRO A 352 15.15 -19.12 -9.39
C PRO A 352 15.63 -18.92 -10.83
N ILE A 353 15.42 -19.89 -11.72
CA ILE A 353 15.86 -19.78 -13.13
C ILE A 353 14.96 -18.84 -13.96
N ASP A 354 13.73 -18.56 -13.50
CA ASP A 354 12.76 -17.74 -14.22
C ASP A 354 12.84 -16.25 -13.88
N VAL A 355 13.71 -15.86 -12.93
CA VAL A 355 13.78 -14.48 -12.37
C VAL A 355 13.98 -13.44 -13.46
N LEU A 356 14.89 -13.69 -14.40
CA LEU A 356 15.15 -12.80 -15.52
C LEU A 356 13.96 -12.72 -16.48
N GLU A 357 13.38 -13.89 -16.82
CA GLU A 357 12.18 -13.94 -17.66
C GLU A 357 11.01 -13.22 -17.01
N LEU A 358 10.85 -13.33 -15.69
CA LEU A 358 9.81 -12.64 -14.91
C LEU A 358 10.09 -11.15 -14.74
N SER A 359 11.22 -10.63 -15.22
CA SER A 359 11.66 -9.24 -15.03
C SER A 359 11.58 -8.81 -13.55
N ILE A 360 12.05 -9.67 -12.66
CA ILE A 360 12.17 -9.37 -11.24
C ILE A 360 13.43 -8.52 -11.05
N PRO A 361 13.36 -7.30 -10.49
CA PRO A 361 14.53 -6.46 -10.25
C PRO A 361 15.58 -7.16 -9.37
N ASP A 362 16.86 -6.92 -9.65
CA ASP A 362 17.97 -7.62 -9.00
C ASP A 362 17.94 -7.52 -7.48
N LEU A 363 17.68 -6.33 -6.93
CA LEU A 363 17.59 -6.15 -5.49
C LEU A 363 16.31 -6.74 -4.89
N LEU A 364 15.20 -6.75 -5.62
CA LEU A 364 14.00 -7.49 -5.17
C LEU A 364 14.31 -9.00 -5.10
N TRP A 365 15.04 -9.53 -6.07
CA TRP A 365 15.46 -10.92 -6.04
C TRP A 365 16.38 -11.22 -4.85
N GLN A 366 17.36 -10.35 -4.57
CA GLN A 366 18.20 -10.46 -3.39
C GLN A 366 17.37 -10.47 -2.10
N GLU A 367 16.45 -9.55 -1.95
CA GLU A 367 15.55 -9.45 -0.78
C GLU A 367 14.65 -10.69 -0.62
N ILE A 368 14.21 -11.29 -1.74
CA ILE A 368 13.45 -12.55 -1.73
C ILE A 368 14.32 -13.70 -1.21
N GLN A 369 15.58 -13.77 -1.60
CA GLN A 369 16.50 -14.82 -1.17
C GLN A 369 16.89 -14.67 0.31
N GLU A 370 17.08 -13.45 0.79
CA GLU A 370 17.49 -13.15 2.17
C GLU A 370 16.35 -13.33 3.20
N ARG A 371 15.07 -13.25 2.77
CA ARG A 371 13.91 -13.38 3.67
C ARG A 371 13.27 -14.74 3.58
N GLU A 372 13.74 -15.65 4.41
CA GLU A 372 13.18 -17.00 4.49
C GLU A 372 11.65 -16.96 4.73
N GLY A 373 10.91 -17.74 3.94
CA GLY A 373 9.45 -17.85 4.04
C GLY A 373 8.66 -16.68 3.43
N TRP A 374 9.30 -15.60 2.97
CA TRP A 374 8.58 -14.51 2.29
C TRP A 374 8.03 -14.96 0.94
N PHE A 375 8.86 -15.59 0.10
CA PHE A 375 8.42 -16.33 -1.08
C PHE A 375 8.81 -17.81 -0.94
N LYS A 376 7.93 -18.71 -1.39
CA LYS A 376 8.30 -20.12 -1.50
C LYS A 376 9.15 -20.29 -2.75
N LEU A 377 10.41 -20.68 -2.57
CA LEU A 377 11.32 -20.95 -3.68
C LEU A 377 11.26 -22.43 -4.07
N ARG A 378 11.24 -22.71 -5.38
CA ARG A 378 11.40 -24.06 -5.88
C ARG A 378 12.83 -24.52 -5.59
N ARG A 379 12.98 -25.71 -4.99
CA ARG A 379 14.30 -26.32 -4.81
C ARG A 379 14.87 -26.66 -6.18
N THR A 380 16.04 -26.10 -6.50
CA THR A 380 16.85 -26.61 -7.64
C THR A 380 17.36 -27.95 -7.22
N GLU A 381 16.93 -29.03 -7.90
CA GLU A 381 17.61 -30.32 -7.77
C GLU A 381 19.05 -30.11 -8.28
N THR A 382 20.00 -30.24 -7.36
CA THR A 382 21.42 -30.29 -7.71
C THR A 382 21.61 -31.59 -8.48
N ILE A 383 21.79 -31.50 -9.79
CA ILE A 383 22.18 -32.63 -10.64
C ILE A 383 23.65 -33.00 -10.36
#